data_509b723ebab6e9a43ac29a6582b01cb6
#
_entry.id   509b723ebab6e9a43ac29a6582b01cb6
#
_cell.length_a   1.000
_cell.length_b   1.000
_cell.length_c   1.000
_cell.angle_alpha   90.00
_cell.angle_beta   90.00
_cell.angle_gamma   90.00
#
_symmetry.space_group_name_H-M   'P 1'
#
loop_
_entity.id
_entity.type
_entity.pdbx_description
1 polymer ?
#
loop_
_entity_poly.entity_id
_entity_poly.type
_entity_poly.pdbx_seq_one_letter_code
_entity_poly.pdbx_strand_id
1 'polypeptide(L)'
;VSEVTTSNSVGDGELIVRLAARGDGATAAGRFVVGAAVGDRVRFDGDQAIIMPGPGHVVPPCRHVPDCGGCQLQHVTDAVYCDFVSDRIVRALAHCGVASPPMMPVALSPPKSRRRASLRAVRRGGVLSLGFNAEGSHRIVDLQQCEVLAPDLFRLVAPLRTLLKPSVGEGQGAGVTLTQSDTGIDVLLANVGAERLDQIERLTDFAAKHDLARLSVEGAGGVETVALARMPMLSLGGVPVALPPAPFLQATREGEAALVASVLEAVGAARRIADLFCGLGTFALPLSARAKVVAVDAAGPAVAALAAAAR
;
A
#
# COMPACT_ATOMS: atom_id res chain seq x y z
N VAL A 1 21.41 46.12 -47.11
CA VAL A 1 21.85 45.52 -45.85
C VAL A 1 20.58 45.12 -45.11
N SER A 2 20.19 43.85 -45.25
CA SER A 2 19.00 43.29 -44.60
C SER A 2 19.49 42.49 -43.41
N GLU A 3 19.12 42.93 -42.20
CA GLU A 3 19.35 42.18 -40.96
C GLU A 3 18.46 40.95 -40.95
N VAL A 4 19.10 39.78 -40.98
CA VAL A 4 18.47 38.50 -40.71
C VAL A 4 18.37 38.36 -39.20
N THR A 5 17.20 38.65 -38.63
CA THR A 5 16.88 38.38 -37.25
C THR A 5 16.61 36.89 -37.10
N THR A 6 17.58 36.10 -36.75
CA THR A 6 17.41 34.71 -36.32
C THR A 6 16.85 34.72 -34.91
N SER A 7 15.53 34.72 -34.75
CA SER A 7 14.88 34.40 -33.50
C SER A 7 14.84 32.87 -33.31
N ASN A 8 15.91 32.32 -32.77
CA ASN A 8 15.94 30.93 -32.28
C ASN A 8 15.34 30.92 -30.86
N SER A 9 14.03 31.14 -30.74
CA SER A 9 13.30 30.81 -29.53
C SER A 9 12.97 29.32 -29.58
N VAL A 10 13.92 28.48 -29.18
CA VAL A 10 13.61 27.16 -28.66
C VAL A 10 12.77 27.44 -27.41
N GLY A 11 11.45 27.34 -27.56
CA GLY A 11 10.52 27.65 -26.47
C GLY A 11 10.85 26.81 -25.25
N ASP A 12 11.29 27.51 -24.20
CA ASP A 12 11.45 26.95 -22.85
C ASP A 12 10.12 26.32 -22.47
N GLY A 13 10.07 24.98 -22.36
CA GLY A 13 8.85 24.25 -22.00
C GLY A 13 8.19 24.79 -20.73
N GLU A 14 6.92 24.50 -20.51
CA GLU A 14 6.22 24.90 -19.31
C GLU A 14 6.81 24.23 -18.06
N LEU A 15 6.94 25.00 -16.98
CA LEU A 15 7.45 24.49 -15.71
C LEU A 15 6.32 23.76 -14.95
N ILE A 16 6.63 22.58 -14.43
CA ILE A 16 5.77 21.90 -13.44
C ILE A 16 5.98 22.56 -12.09
N VAL A 17 4.93 23.17 -11.58
CA VAL A 17 4.96 23.99 -10.34
C VAL A 17 4.41 23.27 -9.12
N ARG A 18 3.65 22.20 -9.31
CA ARG A 18 3.07 21.38 -8.22
C ARG A 18 2.70 19.99 -8.70
N LEU A 19 2.44 19.09 -7.75
CA LEU A 19 1.74 17.83 -8.00
C LEU A 19 0.24 17.98 -7.75
N ALA A 20 -0.56 17.38 -8.61
CA ALA A 20 -2.01 17.27 -8.46
C ALA A 20 -2.37 16.14 -7.49
N ALA A 21 -3.63 16.04 -7.08
CA ALA A 21 -4.10 15.08 -6.07
C ALA A 21 -3.78 13.60 -6.39
N ARG A 22 -3.66 13.25 -7.68
CA ARG A 22 -3.29 11.89 -8.14
C ARG A 22 -1.79 11.72 -8.39
N GLY A 23 -0.98 12.73 -8.15
CA GLY A 23 0.46 12.67 -8.37
C GLY A 23 0.92 13.16 -9.74
N ASP A 24 0.00 13.60 -10.62
CA ASP A 24 0.36 14.20 -11.91
C ASP A 24 1.01 15.56 -11.69
N GLY A 25 2.05 15.87 -12.46
CA GLY A 25 2.63 17.22 -12.49
C GLY A 25 1.64 18.23 -13.06
N ALA A 26 1.55 19.41 -12.47
CA ALA A 26 0.68 20.49 -12.97
C ALA A 26 1.49 21.73 -13.30
N THR A 27 1.26 22.30 -14.49
CA THR A 27 1.83 23.60 -14.91
C THR A 27 1.08 24.77 -14.27
N ALA A 28 1.66 25.96 -14.34
CA ALA A 28 0.99 27.18 -13.89
C ALA A 28 -0.29 27.48 -14.70
N ALA A 29 -0.34 27.05 -15.97
CA ALA A 29 -1.52 27.16 -16.84
C ALA A 29 -2.62 26.12 -16.52
N GLY A 30 -2.38 25.21 -15.54
CA GLY A 30 -3.36 24.20 -15.13
C GLY A 30 -3.38 22.93 -15.98
N ARG A 31 -2.40 22.72 -16.86
CA ARG A 31 -2.25 21.47 -17.61
C ARG A 31 -1.64 20.40 -16.72
N PHE A 32 -2.14 19.15 -16.84
CA PHE A 32 -1.67 18.00 -16.07
C PHE A 32 -0.81 17.09 -16.94
N VAL A 33 0.28 16.59 -16.37
CA VAL A 33 1.24 15.72 -17.06
C VAL A 33 1.57 14.52 -16.17
N VAL A 34 1.19 13.34 -16.62
CA VAL A 34 1.47 12.07 -15.94
C VAL A 34 2.97 11.83 -15.88
N GLY A 35 3.48 11.46 -14.69
CA GLY A 35 4.90 11.14 -14.48
C GLY A 35 5.83 12.34 -14.45
N ALA A 36 5.33 13.58 -14.47
CA ALA A 36 6.16 14.77 -14.31
C ALA A 36 6.27 15.18 -12.84
N ALA A 37 7.49 15.55 -12.43
CA ALA A 37 7.83 16.02 -11.08
C ALA A 37 7.88 17.55 -10.99
N VAL A 38 7.77 18.09 -9.79
CA VAL A 38 7.99 19.54 -9.56
C VAL A 38 9.41 19.93 -9.98
N GLY A 39 9.48 21.00 -10.77
CA GLY A 39 10.75 21.48 -11.35
C GLY A 39 11.07 20.94 -12.73
N ASP A 40 10.29 19.95 -13.25
CA ASP A 40 10.42 19.51 -14.64
C ASP A 40 9.96 20.62 -15.59
N ARG A 41 10.55 20.64 -16.79
CA ARG A 41 10.03 21.39 -17.93
C ARG A 41 9.32 20.47 -18.88
N VAL A 42 8.21 20.89 -19.41
CA VAL A 42 7.38 20.07 -20.31
C VAL A 42 7.10 20.81 -21.61
N ARG A 43 7.47 20.19 -22.73
CA ARG A 43 7.09 20.65 -24.07
C ARG A 43 5.94 19.79 -24.55
N PHE A 44 4.91 20.43 -25.08
CA PHE A 44 3.78 19.75 -25.69
C PHE A 44 3.95 19.69 -27.20
N ASP A 45 3.78 18.49 -27.75
CA ASP A 45 3.77 18.23 -29.20
C ASP A 45 2.44 17.55 -29.52
N GLY A 46 1.45 18.32 -29.95
CA GLY A 46 0.06 17.88 -29.99
C GLY A 46 -0.43 17.45 -28.61
N ASP A 47 -0.91 16.21 -28.51
CA ASP A 47 -1.39 15.60 -27.27
C ASP A 47 -0.27 14.94 -26.43
N GLN A 48 0.95 14.88 -26.94
CA GLN A 48 2.09 14.31 -26.25
C GLN A 48 2.83 15.35 -25.41
N ALA A 49 3.17 14.95 -24.18
CA ALA A 49 4.01 15.75 -23.29
C ALA A 49 5.42 15.15 -23.25
N ILE A 50 6.41 15.94 -23.62
CA ILE A 50 7.84 15.58 -23.55
C ILE A 50 8.39 16.20 -22.28
N ILE A 51 8.74 15.35 -21.30
CA ILE A 51 9.26 15.76 -20.00
C ILE A 51 10.78 15.93 -20.10
N MET A 52 11.26 17.08 -19.69
CA MET A 52 12.68 17.38 -19.46
C MET A 52 12.88 17.37 -17.94
N PRO A 53 13.52 16.31 -17.37
CA PRO A 53 13.65 16.14 -15.93
C PRO A 53 14.37 17.29 -15.25
N GLY A 54 13.78 17.78 -14.16
CA GLY A 54 14.35 18.77 -13.26
C GLY A 54 14.90 18.13 -11.98
N PRO A 55 15.35 18.95 -11.00
CA PRO A 55 15.99 18.46 -9.78
C PRO A 55 15.06 17.66 -8.86
N GLY A 56 13.74 17.79 -9.02
CA GLY A 56 12.73 17.02 -8.25
C GLY A 56 12.43 15.65 -8.84
N HIS A 57 12.97 15.33 -10.02
CA HIS A 57 12.69 14.11 -10.76
C HIS A 57 13.76 13.04 -10.53
N VAL A 58 13.33 11.80 -10.34
CA VAL A 58 14.22 10.63 -10.27
C VAL A 58 13.70 9.52 -11.17
N VAL A 59 14.61 8.69 -11.67
CA VAL A 59 14.21 7.50 -12.43
C VAL A 59 13.50 6.51 -11.49
N PRO A 60 12.25 6.10 -11.78
CA PRO A 60 11.56 5.13 -10.94
C PRO A 60 12.35 3.83 -10.80
N PRO A 61 12.59 3.33 -9.58
CA PRO A 61 13.33 2.08 -9.38
C PRO A 61 12.54 0.83 -9.80
N CYS A 62 11.21 0.94 -9.90
CA CYS A 62 10.34 -0.18 -10.27
C CYS A 62 10.02 -0.17 -11.77
N ARG A 63 10.31 -1.27 -12.46
CA ARG A 63 10.04 -1.44 -13.89
C ARG A 63 8.55 -1.37 -14.29
N HIS A 64 7.65 -1.50 -13.32
CA HIS A 64 6.21 -1.48 -13.55
C HIS A 64 5.59 -0.07 -13.52
N VAL A 65 6.37 0.96 -13.24
CA VAL A 65 5.93 2.37 -13.32
C VAL A 65 5.98 2.80 -14.80
N PRO A 66 4.96 3.51 -15.31
CA PRO A 66 3.76 4.01 -14.63
C PRO A 66 2.55 3.05 -14.61
N ASP A 67 2.65 1.88 -15.22
CA ASP A 67 1.53 0.95 -15.45
C ASP A 67 0.86 0.45 -14.17
N CYS A 68 1.65 0.18 -13.13
CA CYS A 68 1.16 -0.41 -11.88
C CYS A 68 0.49 0.64 -10.98
N GLY A 69 -0.82 0.46 -10.71
CA GLY A 69 -1.58 1.33 -9.82
C GLY A 69 -1.23 1.22 -8.32
N GLY A 70 -0.24 0.38 -7.95
CA GLY A 70 0.23 0.25 -6.57
C GLY A 70 1.12 1.40 -6.10
N CYS A 71 1.69 2.21 -7.02
CA CYS A 71 2.61 3.31 -6.72
C CYS A 71 2.46 4.43 -7.75
N GLN A 72 2.34 5.67 -7.28
CA GLN A 72 2.12 6.84 -8.14
C GLN A 72 3.31 7.81 -8.21
N LEU A 73 4.20 7.82 -7.20
CA LEU A 73 5.19 8.88 -7.01
C LEU A 73 6.63 8.36 -6.94
N GLN A 74 6.95 7.23 -7.58
CA GLN A 74 8.32 6.73 -7.60
C GLN A 74 9.27 7.56 -8.49
N HIS A 75 8.75 8.51 -9.25
CA HIS A 75 9.50 9.41 -10.12
C HIS A 75 9.89 10.74 -9.45
N VAL A 76 9.56 10.93 -8.17
CA VAL A 76 9.91 12.16 -7.44
C VAL A 76 10.90 11.88 -6.32
N THR A 77 11.70 12.90 -5.98
CA THR A 77 12.59 12.85 -4.81
C THR A 77 11.79 12.81 -3.50
N ASP A 78 12.39 12.30 -2.42
CA ASP A 78 11.77 12.29 -1.08
C ASP A 78 11.36 13.69 -0.61
N ALA A 79 12.12 14.73 -0.96
CA ALA A 79 11.79 16.11 -0.64
C ALA A 79 10.46 16.54 -1.30
N VAL A 80 10.33 16.32 -2.62
CA VAL A 80 9.10 16.61 -3.36
C VAL A 80 7.92 15.77 -2.84
N TYR A 81 8.17 14.52 -2.45
CA TYR A 81 7.14 13.66 -1.86
C TYR A 81 6.67 14.19 -0.50
N CYS A 82 7.57 14.59 0.38
CA CYS A 82 7.23 15.18 1.69
C CYS A 82 6.43 16.47 1.54
N ASP A 83 6.86 17.35 0.64
CA ASP A 83 6.13 18.59 0.34
C ASP A 83 4.72 18.30 -0.19
N PHE A 84 4.59 17.32 -1.10
CA PHE A 84 3.29 16.92 -1.64
C PHE A 84 2.34 16.40 -0.55
N VAL A 85 2.83 15.53 0.35
CA VAL A 85 2.01 14.98 1.45
C VAL A 85 1.55 16.09 2.39
N SER A 86 2.45 16.99 2.77
CA SER A 86 2.16 18.15 3.64
C SER A 86 1.16 19.11 2.98
N ASP A 87 1.39 19.45 1.72
CA ASP A 87 0.52 20.34 0.92
C ASP A 87 -0.92 19.82 0.82
N ARG A 88 -1.10 18.51 0.70
CA ARG A 88 -2.46 17.92 0.66
C ARG A 88 -3.25 18.22 1.93
N ILE A 89 -2.61 18.11 3.08
CA ILE A 89 -3.24 18.39 4.38
C ILE A 89 -3.53 19.88 4.50
N VAL A 90 -2.54 20.73 4.23
CA VAL A 90 -2.67 22.20 4.30
C VAL A 90 -3.81 22.70 3.41
N ARG A 91 -3.87 22.21 2.17
CA ARG A 91 -4.94 22.60 1.21
C ARG A 91 -6.30 22.09 1.63
N ALA A 92 -6.39 20.85 2.17
CA ALA A 92 -7.66 20.32 2.66
C ALA A 92 -8.21 21.17 3.83
N LEU A 93 -7.35 21.55 4.77
CA LEU A 93 -7.72 22.44 5.88
C LEU A 93 -8.15 23.82 5.37
N ALA A 94 -7.37 24.41 4.47
CA ALA A 94 -7.67 25.71 3.88
C ALA A 94 -9.02 25.72 3.13
N HIS A 95 -9.33 24.63 2.41
CA HIS A 95 -10.63 24.47 1.72
C HIS A 95 -11.81 24.45 2.69
N CYS A 96 -11.61 23.96 3.92
CA CYS A 96 -12.60 23.98 4.99
C CYS A 96 -12.56 25.28 5.82
N GLY A 97 -11.78 26.29 5.43
CA GLY A 97 -11.61 27.54 6.18
C GLY A 97 -10.82 27.39 7.49
N VAL A 98 -10.09 26.28 7.66
CA VAL A 98 -9.29 26.01 8.85
C VAL A 98 -7.83 26.41 8.59
N ALA A 99 -7.27 27.23 9.49
CA ALA A 99 -5.85 27.59 9.44
C ALA A 99 -4.98 26.35 9.66
N SER A 100 -3.90 26.21 8.87
CA SER A 100 -2.97 25.10 9.04
C SER A 100 -2.24 25.20 10.38
N PRO A 101 -2.27 24.15 11.22
CA PRO A 101 -1.42 24.09 12.39
C PRO A 101 0.06 23.91 11.99
N PRO A 102 1.01 24.09 12.91
CA PRO A 102 2.37 23.66 12.69
C PRO A 102 2.40 22.18 12.28
N MET A 103 3.06 21.89 11.14
CA MET A 103 3.17 20.54 10.62
C MET A 103 4.40 19.83 11.19
N MET A 104 4.24 18.60 11.67
CA MET A 104 5.38 17.75 12.01
C MET A 104 6.09 17.28 10.73
N PRO A 105 7.41 16.98 10.81
CA PRO A 105 8.11 16.37 9.68
C PRO A 105 7.44 15.08 9.21
N VAL A 106 7.41 14.87 7.90
CA VAL A 106 6.85 13.66 7.31
C VAL A 106 7.74 12.46 7.62
N ALA A 107 7.17 11.42 8.23
CA ALA A 107 7.87 10.17 8.46
C ALA A 107 7.74 9.27 7.22
N LEU A 108 8.84 8.97 6.56
CA LEU A 108 8.89 8.07 5.42
C LEU A 108 9.23 6.65 5.86
N SER A 109 8.52 5.67 5.30
CA SER A 109 8.88 4.26 5.46
C SER A 109 9.95 3.87 4.44
N PRO A 110 10.89 2.99 4.79
CA PRO A 110 11.91 2.50 3.86
C PRO A 110 11.28 1.77 2.66
N PRO A 111 11.98 1.70 1.51
CA PRO A 111 11.64 0.76 0.46
C PRO A 111 11.55 -0.67 0.99
N LYS A 112 10.73 -1.51 0.34
CA LYS A 112 10.60 -2.95 0.68
C LYS A 112 10.15 -3.24 2.11
N SER A 113 9.40 -2.32 2.72
CA SER A 113 8.92 -2.44 4.10
C SER A 113 7.42 -2.75 4.23
N ARG A 114 6.68 -2.73 3.11
CA ARG A 114 5.22 -2.98 3.13
C ARG A 114 4.92 -4.43 3.51
N ARG A 115 4.33 -4.62 4.66
CA ARG A 115 4.04 -5.92 5.30
C ARG A 115 2.67 -6.51 4.97
N ARG A 116 1.87 -5.84 4.13
CA ARG A 116 0.54 -6.30 3.70
C ARG A 116 0.27 -5.95 2.25
N ALA A 117 -0.26 -6.91 1.48
CA ALA A 117 -0.68 -6.69 0.10
C ALA A 117 -1.96 -7.46 -0.22
N SER A 118 -2.82 -6.85 -1.03
CA SER A 118 -3.94 -7.53 -1.68
C SER A 118 -3.68 -7.54 -3.18
N LEU A 119 -3.38 -8.71 -3.71
CA LEU A 119 -3.10 -8.95 -5.12
C LEU A 119 -4.31 -9.61 -5.79
N ARG A 120 -4.37 -9.51 -7.09
CA ARG A 120 -5.35 -10.24 -7.90
C ARG A 120 -4.64 -11.16 -8.88
N ALA A 121 -5.15 -12.39 -8.97
CA ALA A 121 -4.80 -13.32 -10.02
C ALA A 121 -5.93 -13.33 -11.07
N VAL A 122 -5.59 -13.25 -12.35
CA VAL A 122 -6.56 -13.33 -13.45
C VAL A 122 -5.96 -14.16 -14.57
N ARG A 123 -6.75 -15.11 -15.11
CA ARG A 123 -6.34 -15.93 -16.26
C ARG A 123 -6.97 -15.40 -17.53
N ARG A 124 -6.11 -15.13 -18.55
CA ARG A 124 -6.54 -14.72 -19.90
C ARG A 124 -5.62 -15.33 -20.94
N GLY A 125 -6.20 -15.93 -21.98
CA GLY A 125 -5.43 -16.58 -23.06
C GLY A 125 -4.49 -17.68 -22.55
N GLY A 126 -4.90 -18.45 -21.53
CA GLY A 126 -4.10 -19.51 -20.93
C GLY A 126 -2.99 -19.03 -19.96
N VAL A 127 -2.76 -17.71 -19.89
CA VAL A 127 -1.74 -17.10 -18.99
C VAL A 127 -2.39 -16.60 -17.72
N LEU A 128 -1.81 -16.93 -16.56
CA LEU A 128 -2.21 -16.39 -15.26
C LEU A 128 -1.29 -15.22 -14.89
N SER A 129 -1.86 -14.03 -14.79
CA SER A 129 -1.19 -12.84 -14.24
C SER A 129 -1.54 -12.69 -12.76
N LEU A 130 -0.55 -12.38 -11.92
CA LEU A 130 -0.73 -12.12 -10.49
C LEU A 130 -0.04 -10.82 -10.11
N GLY A 131 -0.80 -9.86 -9.59
CA GLY A 131 -0.25 -8.57 -9.15
C GLY A 131 -1.31 -7.55 -8.80
N PHE A 132 -0.97 -6.28 -8.94
CA PHE A 132 -1.89 -5.16 -8.71
C PHE A 132 -2.65 -4.80 -9.99
N ASN A 133 -3.76 -4.11 -9.82
CA ASN A 133 -4.44 -3.48 -10.97
C ASN A 133 -3.54 -2.42 -11.61
N ALA A 134 -3.61 -2.29 -12.92
CA ALA A 134 -3.04 -1.15 -13.61
C ALA A 134 -3.78 0.13 -13.20
N GLU A 135 -3.11 1.28 -13.32
CA GLU A 135 -3.67 2.58 -12.97
C GLU A 135 -5.01 2.80 -13.69
N GLY A 136 -6.05 3.16 -12.93
CA GLY A 136 -7.39 3.41 -13.45
C GLY A 136 -8.06 2.26 -14.21
N SER A 137 -7.60 1.00 -14.05
CA SER A 137 -8.02 -0.13 -14.87
C SER A 137 -8.24 -1.41 -14.05
N HIS A 138 -9.01 -2.35 -14.62
CA HIS A 138 -9.14 -3.72 -14.11
C HIS A 138 -8.10 -4.69 -14.70
N ARG A 139 -7.20 -4.22 -15.57
CA ARG A 139 -6.07 -5.03 -16.08
C ARG A 139 -5.10 -5.30 -14.93
N ILE A 140 -4.62 -6.54 -14.83
CA ILE A 140 -3.62 -6.90 -13.83
C ILE A 140 -2.22 -6.73 -14.43
N VAL A 141 -1.38 -6.01 -13.73
CA VAL A 141 0.07 -5.93 -13.99
C VAL A 141 0.70 -7.16 -13.35
N ASP A 142 1.25 -8.05 -14.18
CA ASP A 142 1.93 -9.27 -13.69
C ASP A 142 3.20 -8.90 -12.94
N LEU A 143 3.22 -9.14 -11.63
CA LEU A 143 4.24 -8.60 -10.74
C LEU A 143 5.55 -9.40 -10.85
N GLN A 144 6.58 -8.81 -11.44
CA GLN A 144 7.92 -9.38 -11.60
C GLN A 144 8.98 -8.65 -10.77
N GLN A 145 8.63 -7.48 -10.23
CA GLN A 145 9.45 -6.65 -9.35
C GLN A 145 8.52 -5.85 -8.43
N CYS A 146 8.95 -5.55 -7.22
CA CYS A 146 8.26 -4.59 -6.36
C CYS A 146 9.26 -3.95 -5.40
N GLU A 147 9.33 -2.61 -5.41
CA GLU A 147 10.21 -1.85 -4.52
C GLU A 147 9.50 -1.44 -3.21
N VAL A 148 8.25 -1.87 -3.04
CA VAL A 148 7.43 -1.50 -1.87
C VAL A 148 7.16 -2.69 -0.96
N LEU A 149 6.85 -3.88 -1.51
CA LEU A 149 6.57 -5.08 -0.72
C LEU A 149 7.81 -5.56 0.04
N ALA A 150 7.61 -5.99 1.27
CA ALA A 150 8.63 -6.73 2.02
C ALA A 150 9.12 -7.93 1.21
N PRO A 151 10.44 -8.21 1.18
CA PRO A 151 11.02 -9.30 0.38
C PRO A 151 10.35 -10.65 0.62
N ASP A 152 9.99 -10.95 1.87
CA ASP A 152 9.32 -12.19 2.24
C ASP A 152 7.93 -12.33 1.61
N LEU A 153 7.19 -11.25 1.43
CA LEU A 153 5.93 -11.28 0.71
C LEU A 153 6.14 -11.39 -0.80
N PHE A 154 7.12 -10.66 -1.33
CA PHE A 154 7.38 -10.66 -2.76
C PHE A 154 7.86 -12.05 -3.26
N ARG A 155 8.68 -12.76 -2.47
CA ARG A 155 9.16 -14.11 -2.82
C ARG A 155 8.03 -15.13 -3.05
N LEU A 156 6.83 -14.90 -2.48
CA LEU A 156 5.66 -15.77 -2.66
C LEU A 156 4.92 -15.53 -3.98
N VAL A 157 5.15 -14.42 -4.69
CA VAL A 157 4.38 -14.06 -5.89
C VAL A 157 4.51 -15.12 -6.99
N ALA A 158 5.71 -15.54 -7.32
CA ALA A 158 5.94 -16.55 -8.35
C ALA A 158 5.42 -17.96 -7.95
N PRO A 159 5.66 -18.48 -6.73
CA PRO A 159 5.03 -19.69 -6.24
C PRO A 159 3.50 -19.65 -6.23
N LEU A 160 2.90 -18.55 -5.77
CA LEU A 160 1.44 -18.39 -5.77
C LEU A 160 0.84 -18.38 -7.18
N ARG A 161 1.53 -17.78 -8.15
CA ARG A 161 1.13 -17.86 -9.56
C ARG A 161 1.06 -19.30 -10.04
N THR A 162 2.04 -20.11 -9.67
CA THR A 162 2.07 -21.55 -9.99
C THR A 162 0.95 -22.32 -9.29
N LEU A 163 0.74 -22.07 -8.00
CA LEU A 163 -0.33 -22.69 -7.21
C LEU A 163 -1.72 -22.40 -7.78
N LEU A 164 -1.98 -21.14 -8.17
CA LEU A 164 -3.28 -20.69 -8.61
C LEU A 164 -3.61 -21.05 -10.07
N LYS A 165 -2.61 -21.37 -10.88
CA LYS A 165 -2.80 -21.67 -12.30
C LYS A 165 -3.86 -22.76 -12.59
N PRO A 166 -3.90 -23.91 -11.88
CA PRO A 166 -4.95 -24.91 -12.08
C PRO A 166 -6.30 -24.54 -11.47
N SER A 167 -6.34 -23.62 -10.50
CA SER A 167 -7.54 -23.27 -9.73
C SER A 167 -8.33 -22.09 -10.31
N VAL A 168 -7.70 -21.27 -11.16
CA VAL A 168 -8.34 -20.09 -11.78
C VAL A 168 -8.68 -20.42 -13.23
N GLY A 169 -9.98 -20.48 -13.54
CA GLY A 169 -10.48 -20.69 -14.91
C GLY A 169 -10.23 -19.52 -15.85
N GLU A 170 -10.39 -19.76 -17.15
CA GLU A 170 -10.28 -18.71 -18.17
C GLU A 170 -11.31 -17.59 -17.93
N GLY A 171 -10.89 -16.33 -17.96
CA GLY A 171 -11.73 -15.17 -17.66
C GLY A 171 -12.05 -14.99 -16.18
N GLN A 172 -11.66 -15.94 -15.30
CA GLN A 172 -11.89 -15.84 -13.86
C GLN A 172 -10.74 -15.19 -13.12
N GLY A 173 -11.00 -14.80 -11.86
CA GLY A 173 -10.00 -14.21 -10.99
C GLY A 173 -10.09 -14.68 -9.55
N ALA A 174 -8.94 -14.70 -8.88
CA ALA A 174 -8.80 -14.98 -7.46
C ALA A 174 -8.19 -13.78 -6.73
N GLY A 175 -8.53 -13.62 -5.46
CA GLY A 175 -7.89 -12.66 -4.55
C GLY A 175 -6.74 -13.34 -3.79
N VAL A 176 -5.66 -12.61 -3.54
CA VAL A 176 -4.54 -13.06 -2.72
C VAL A 176 -4.19 -11.96 -1.73
N THR A 177 -4.49 -12.17 -0.46
CA THR A 177 -4.05 -11.26 0.60
C THR A 177 -2.87 -11.86 1.34
N LEU A 178 -1.77 -11.12 1.37
CA LEU A 178 -0.53 -11.48 2.05
C LEU A 178 -0.35 -10.56 3.26
N THR A 179 -0.05 -11.14 4.42
CA THR A 179 0.24 -10.38 5.64
C THR A 179 1.48 -10.96 6.30
N GLN A 180 2.48 -10.12 6.56
CA GLN A 180 3.66 -10.47 7.32
C GLN A 180 3.39 -10.20 8.81
N SER A 181 3.36 -11.24 9.60
CA SER A 181 3.27 -11.19 11.06
C SER A 181 4.64 -11.39 11.72
N ASP A 182 4.72 -11.33 13.04
CA ASP A 182 5.95 -11.60 13.79
C ASP A 182 6.30 -13.10 13.79
N THR A 183 5.30 -13.96 13.59
CA THR A 183 5.44 -15.42 13.62
C THR A 183 5.46 -16.06 12.23
N GLY A 184 5.41 -15.29 11.16
CA GLY A 184 5.47 -15.76 9.79
C GLY A 184 4.43 -15.13 8.87
N ILE A 185 4.30 -15.66 7.67
CA ILE A 185 3.38 -15.10 6.66
C ILE A 185 2.02 -15.75 6.76
N ASP A 186 0.98 -14.91 6.76
CA ASP A 186 -0.43 -15.30 6.66
C ASP A 186 -0.92 -15.04 5.24
N VAL A 187 -1.53 -16.05 4.62
CA VAL A 187 -2.07 -15.99 3.25
C VAL A 187 -3.56 -16.27 3.28
N LEU A 188 -4.34 -15.36 2.70
CA LEU A 188 -5.76 -15.59 2.42
C LEU A 188 -5.98 -15.61 0.91
N LEU A 189 -6.59 -16.69 0.43
CA LEU A 189 -6.98 -16.86 -0.97
C LEU A 189 -8.49 -16.75 -1.10
N ALA A 190 -8.98 -15.84 -1.93
CA ALA A 190 -10.41 -15.68 -2.21
C ALA A 190 -10.75 -16.22 -3.61
N ASN A 191 -11.92 -16.85 -3.75
CA ASN A 191 -12.37 -17.51 -4.97
C ASN A 191 -11.43 -18.64 -5.43
N VAL A 192 -10.92 -19.41 -4.48
CA VAL A 192 -10.11 -20.61 -4.73
C VAL A 192 -10.78 -21.77 -4.05
N GLY A 193 -11.04 -22.84 -4.80
CA GLY A 193 -11.70 -24.03 -4.26
C GLY A 193 -10.82 -24.79 -3.25
N ALA A 194 -11.43 -25.23 -2.16
CA ALA A 194 -10.84 -26.10 -1.15
C ALA A 194 -11.85 -27.17 -0.67
N GLU A 195 -12.80 -27.56 -1.54
CA GLU A 195 -13.83 -28.54 -1.21
C GLU A 195 -13.35 -29.98 -1.48
N ARG A 196 -12.37 -30.17 -2.36
CA ARG A 196 -11.86 -31.48 -2.78
C ARG A 196 -10.56 -31.79 -2.08
N LEU A 197 -10.33 -33.06 -1.79
CA LEU A 197 -9.11 -33.53 -1.12
C LEU A 197 -7.85 -33.09 -1.86
N ASP A 198 -7.80 -33.25 -3.18
CA ASP A 198 -6.64 -32.88 -4.01
C ASP A 198 -6.35 -31.35 -3.99
N GLN A 199 -7.38 -30.54 -3.77
CA GLN A 199 -7.23 -29.08 -3.61
C GLN A 199 -6.64 -28.76 -2.23
N ILE A 200 -7.17 -29.39 -1.18
CA ILE A 200 -6.69 -29.20 0.21
C ILE A 200 -5.24 -29.66 0.33
N GLU A 201 -4.89 -30.82 -0.21
CA GLU A 201 -3.52 -31.33 -0.19
C GLU A 201 -2.53 -30.36 -0.87
N ARG A 202 -2.85 -29.86 -2.07
CA ARG A 202 -2.01 -28.84 -2.76
C ARG A 202 -1.81 -27.57 -1.95
N LEU A 203 -2.87 -27.08 -1.28
CA LEU A 203 -2.81 -25.89 -0.46
C LEU A 203 -1.96 -26.13 0.80
N THR A 204 -2.13 -27.28 1.43
CA THR A 204 -1.37 -27.68 2.63
C THR A 204 0.10 -27.87 2.32
N ASP A 205 0.41 -28.58 1.21
CA ASP A 205 1.79 -28.78 0.75
C ASP A 205 2.46 -27.44 0.41
N PHE A 206 1.71 -26.52 -0.22
CA PHE A 206 2.21 -25.17 -0.50
C PHE A 206 2.53 -24.44 0.80
N ALA A 207 1.64 -24.47 1.78
CA ALA A 207 1.84 -23.81 3.07
C ALA A 207 3.08 -24.37 3.79
N ALA A 208 3.25 -25.68 3.82
CA ALA A 208 4.41 -26.33 4.41
C ALA A 208 5.71 -25.99 3.67
N LYS A 209 5.72 -26.09 2.33
CA LYS A 209 6.89 -25.81 1.48
C LYS A 209 7.40 -24.38 1.63
N HIS A 210 6.51 -23.43 1.82
CA HIS A 210 6.85 -22.00 1.91
C HIS A 210 6.87 -21.46 3.34
N ASP A 211 6.81 -22.36 4.34
CA ASP A 211 6.84 -22.05 5.77
C ASP A 211 5.84 -20.96 6.17
N LEU A 212 4.60 -21.10 5.67
CA LEU A 212 3.54 -20.14 6.03
C LEU A 212 3.10 -20.35 7.48
N ALA A 213 2.82 -19.26 8.18
CA ALA A 213 2.21 -19.36 9.50
C ALA A 213 0.77 -19.87 9.41
N ARG A 214 0.02 -19.33 8.44
CA ARG A 214 -1.36 -19.74 8.13
C ARG A 214 -1.64 -19.61 6.63
N LEU A 215 -2.46 -20.53 6.10
CA LEU A 215 -3.12 -20.39 4.81
C LEU A 215 -4.61 -20.60 5.00
N SER A 216 -5.40 -19.63 4.57
CA SER A 216 -6.85 -19.66 4.63
C SER A 216 -7.45 -19.47 3.25
N VAL A 217 -8.68 -19.94 3.05
CA VAL A 217 -9.49 -19.69 1.85
C VAL A 217 -10.78 -18.99 2.23
N GLU A 218 -11.24 -18.10 1.35
CA GLU A 218 -12.52 -17.41 1.49
C GLU A 218 -13.47 -17.87 0.40
N GLY A 219 -14.54 -18.51 0.81
CA GLY A 219 -15.62 -18.99 -0.04
C GLY A 219 -16.99 -18.50 0.41
N ALA A 220 -18.06 -19.07 -0.14
CA ALA A 220 -19.45 -18.72 0.20
C ALA A 220 -19.78 -18.93 1.69
N GLY A 221 -19.11 -19.87 2.36
CA GLY A 221 -19.28 -20.16 3.79
C GLY A 221 -18.47 -19.25 4.73
N GLY A 222 -17.71 -18.31 4.18
CA GLY A 222 -16.80 -17.46 4.95
C GLY A 222 -15.33 -17.88 4.78
N VAL A 223 -14.51 -17.55 5.79
CA VAL A 223 -13.08 -17.84 5.79
C VAL A 223 -12.81 -19.14 6.55
N GLU A 224 -12.15 -20.10 5.89
CA GLU A 224 -11.69 -21.35 6.47
C GLU A 224 -10.17 -21.43 6.48
N THR A 225 -9.59 -21.89 7.59
CA THR A 225 -8.17 -22.12 7.68
C THR A 225 -7.84 -23.53 7.18
N VAL A 226 -7.08 -23.62 6.08
CA VAL A 226 -6.66 -24.88 5.47
C VAL A 226 -5.38 -25.41 6.11
N ALA A 227 -4.44 -24.53 6.44
CA ALA A 227 -3.20 -24.88 7.11
C ALA A 227 -2.86 -23.84 8.18
N LEU A 228 -2.46 -24.31 9.37
CA LEU A 228 -2.03 -23.50 10.50
C LEU A 228 -0.80 -24.15 11.14
N ALA A 229 0.38 -23.68 10.79
CA ALA A 229 1.62 -24.11 11.42
C ALA A 229 1.91 -23.31 12.69
N ARG A 230 1.61 -22.02 12.66
CA ARG A 230 1.78 -21.07 13.78
C ARG A 230 0.67 -20.03 13.75
N MET A 231 0.18 -19.62 14.92
CA MET A 231 -0.75 -18.49 15.00
C MET A 231 -0.05 -17.22 14.51
N PRO A 232 -0.57 -16.52 13.49
CA PRO A 232 -0.04 -15.21 13.13
C PRO A 232 -0.22 -14.21 14.27
N MET A 233 0.87 -13.63 14.75
CA MET A 233 0.90 -12.71 15.89
C MET A 233 1.54 -11.38 15.50
N LEU A 234 1.13 -10.31 16.13
CA LEU A 234 1.81 -9.01 16.14
C LEU A 234 1.99 -8.50 17.56
N SER A 235 3.13 -7.87 17.81
CA SER A 235 3.34 -7.12 19.05
C SER A 235 2.89 -5.68 18.86
N LEU A 236 1.82 -5.27 19.56
CA LEU A 236 1.30 -3.91 19.59
C LEU A 236 1.51 -3.29 20.98
N GLY A 237 2.41 -2.30 21.06
CA GLY A 237 2.79 -1.73 22.36
C GLY A 237 3.42 -2.74 23.33
N GLY A 238 4.09 -3.78 22.81
CA GLY A 238 4.67 -4.86 23.61
C GLY A 238 3.69 -6.01 23.95
N VAL A 239 2.41 -5.86 23.60
CA VAL A 239 1.38 -6.88 23.85
C VAL A 239 1.20 -7.75 22.60
N PRO A 240 1.33 -9.09 22.71
CA PRO A 240 1.12 -10.01 21.59
C PRO A 240 -0.37 -10.14 21.26
N VAL A 241 -0.74 -9.87 20.00
CA VAL A 241 -2.11 -9.94 19.49
C VAL A 241 -2.20 -10.99 18.39
N ALA A 242 -3.09 -11.96 18.51
CA ALA A 242 -3.37 -12.95 17.48
C ALA A 242 -4.16 -12.31 16.34
N LEU A 243 -3.69 -12.53 15.09
CA LEU A 243 -4.31 -11.93 13.93
C LEU A 243 -5.48 -12.78 13.42
N PRO A 244 -6.69 -12.21 13.26
CA PRO A 244 -7.71 -12.82 12.41
C PRO A 244 -7.22 -12.87 10.95
N PRO A 245 -7.83 -13.66 10.06
CA PRO A 245 -7.48 -13.66 8.64
C PRO A 245 -7.65 -12.26 8.01
N ALA A 246 -6.65 -11.84 7.22
CA ALA A 246 -6.64 -10.57 6.48
C ALA A 246 -7.03 -9.32 7.29
N PRO A 247 -6.48 -9.09 8.47
CA PRO A 247 -6.85 -7.94 9.30
C PRO A 247 -6.41 -6.64 8.63
N PHE A 248 -7.02 -5.52 9.01
CA PHE A 248 -6.43 -4.23 8.71
C PHE A 248 -5.16 -4.03 9.55
N LEU A 249 -4.07 -3.66 8.91
CA LEU A 249 -2.80 -3.28 9.52
C LEU A 249 -2.26 -2.03 8.85
N GLN A 250 -1.49 -1.23 9.59
CA GLN A 250 -0.66 -0.18 8.99
C GLN A 250 0.31 -0.81 8.00
N ALA A 251 0.54 -0.11 6.87
CA ALA A 251 1.25 -0.66 5.73
C ALA A 251 2.67 -1.13 6.06
N THR A 252 3.34 -0.42 6.97
CA THR A 252 4.73 -0.68 7.39
C THR A 252 4.84 -0.62 8.91
N ARG A 253 5.87 -1.24 9.47
CA ARG A 253 6.17 -1.17 10.92
C ARG A 253 6.63 0.22 11.32
N GLU A 254 7.43 0.86 10.49
CA GLU A 254 7.98 2.19 10.71
C GLU A 254 6.86 3.24 10.71
N GLY A 255 5.93 3.16 9.76
CA GLY A 255 4.75 4.02 9.72
C GLY A 255 3.84 3.83 10.92
N GLU A 256 3.64 2.57 11.37
CA GLU A 256 2.89 2.28 12.60
C GLU A 256 3.57 2.89 13.83
N ALA A 257 4.89 2.70 13.96
CA ALA A 257 5.64 3.24 15.09
C ALA A 257 5.58 4.78 15.14
N ALA A 258 5.72 5.44 13.98
CA ALA A 258 5.60 6.90 13.87
C ALA A 258 4.20 7.40 14.27
N LEU A 259 3.15 6.74 13.80
CA LEU A 259 1.78 7.06 14.17
C LEU A 259 1.53 6.86 15.66
N VAL A 260 1.98 5.75 16.24
CA VAL A 260 1.85 5.47 17.67
C VAL A 260 2.59 6.53 18.50
N ALA A 261 3.82 6.88 18.12
CA ALA A 261 4.59 7.93 18.80
C ALA A 261 3.86 9.28 18.79
N SER A 262 3.34 9.69 17.62
CA SER A 262 2.59 10.94 17.47
C SER A 262 1.31 10.96 18.32
N VAL A 263 0.56 9.86 18.35
CA VAL A 263 -0.64 9.74 19.18
C VAL A 263 -0.29 9.78 20.67
N LEU A 264 0.76 9.07 21.07
CA LEU A 264 1.24 9.08 22.47
C LEU A 264 1.68 10.47 22.93
N GLU A 265 2.28 11.26 22.07
CA GLU A 265 2.65 12.64 22.32
C GLU A 265 1.40 13.54 22.42
N ALA A 266 0.50 13.44 21.45
CA ALA A 266 -0.70 14.27 21.37
C ALA A 266 -1.66 14.09 22.55
N VAL A 267 -1.81 12.88 23.09
CA VAL A 267 -2.70 12.63 24.23
C VAL A 267 -2.09 13.10 25.57
N GLY A 268 -0.78 13.32 25.63
CA GLY A 268 -0.08 13.88 26.81
C GLY A 268 -0.38 13.14 28.12
N ALA A 269 -0.86 13.86 29.12
CA ALA A 269 -1.16 13.35 30.47
C ALA A 269 -2.62 12.87 30.63
N ALA A 270 -3.37 12.68 29.55
CA ALA A 270 -4.76 12.20 29.63
C ALA A 270 -4.84 10.84 30.35
N ARG A 271 -5.79 10.73 31.29
CA ARG A 271 -6.00 9.52 32.10
C ARG A 271 -7.15 8.65 31.61
N ARG A 272 -8.00 9.18 30.72
CA ARG A 272 -9.15 8.49 30.13
C ARG A 272 -9.19 8.82 28.64
N ILE A 273 -9.15 7.79 27.82
CA ILE A 273 -9.03 7.91 26.36
C ILE A 273 -10.08 7.02 25.71
N ALA A 274 -10.70 7.49 24.65
CA ALA A 274 -11.51 6.68 23.75
C ALA A 274 -10.74 6.50 22.42
N ASP A 275 -10.50 5.24 22.02
CA ASP A 275 -9.95 4.86 20.73
C ASP A 275 -11.11 4.36 19.85
N LEU A 276 -11.54 5.19 18.91
CA LEU A 276 -12.62 4.88 17.97
C LEU A 276 -12.01 4.36 16.67
N PHE A 277 -12.56 3.29 16.13
CA PHE A 277 -11.98 2.51 15.03
C PHE A 277 -10.64 1.86 15.42
N CYS A 278 -10.63 1.28 16.60
CA CYS A 278 -9.42 0.76 17.25
C CYS A 278 -8.76 -0.43 16.52
N GLY A 279 -9.50 -1.14 15.67
CA GLY A 279 -9.02 -2.33 14.97
C GLY A 279 -8.46 -3.37 15.96
N LEU A 280 -7.22 -3.78 15.73
CA LEU A 280 -6.48 -4.71 16.61
C LEU A 280 -5.89 -4.05 17.87
N GLY A 281 -6.11 -2.74 18.05
CA GLY A 281 -5.58 -2.00 19.21
C GLY A 281 -4.23 -1.34 18.97
N THR A 282 -3.92 -0.97 17.72
CA THR A 282 -2.66 -0.29 17.37
C THR A 282 -2.36 0.90 18.26
N PHE A 283 -3.38 1.68 18.65
CA PHE A 283 -3.24 2.79 19.59
C PHE A 283 -3.71 2.41 21.01
N ALA A 284 -4.81 1.66 21.11
CA ALA A 284 -5.40 1.30 22.40
C ALA A 284 -4.42 0.58 23.32
N LEU A 285 -3.65 -0.39 22.81
CA LEU A 285 -2.71 -1.17 23.61
C LEU A 285 -1.54 -0.34 24.15
N PRO A 286 -0.80 0.44 23.32
CA PRO A 286 0.24 1.34 23.86
C PRO A 286 -0.32 2.38 24.84
N LEU A 287 -1.52 2.90 24.61
CA LEU A 287 -2.17 3.88 25.49
C LEU A 287 -2.59 3.27 26.84
N SER A 288 -2.97 2.00 26.85
CA SER A 288 -3.43 1.30 28.06
C SER A 288 -2.35 1.20 29.14
N ALA A 289 -1.08 1.29 28.77
CA ALA A 289 0.04 1.29 29.71
C ALA A 289 0.02 2.49 30.69
N ARG A 290 -0.70 3.58 30.34
CA ARG A 290 -0.69 4.84 31.12
C ARG A 290 -2.05 5.48 31.34
N ALA A 291 -3.10 4.99 30.68
CA ALA A 291 -4.45 5.55 30.76
C ALA A 291 -5.51 4.45 30.74
N LYS A 292 -6.69 4.77 31.25
CA LYS A 292 -7.88 3.92 31.05
C LYS A 292 -8.39 4.15 29.62
N VAL A 293 -8.37 3.11 28.80
CA VAL A 293 -8.78 3.18 27.38
C VAL A 293 -10.11 2.47 27.18
N VAL A 294 -11.02 3.10 26.45
CA VAL A 294 -12.21 2.48 25.87
C VAL A 294 -11.97 2.35 24.37
N ALA A 295 -11.88 1.12 23.88
CA ALA A 295 -11.61 0.81 22.48
C ALA A 295 -12.88 0.31 21.80
N VAL A 296 -13.23 0.89 20.64
CA VAL A 296 -14.47 0.58 19.91
C VAL A 296 -14.18 0.42 18.42
N ASP A 297 -14.68 -0.66 17.82
CA ASP A 297 -14.61 -0.90 16.36
C ASP A 297 -15.82 -1.76 15.92
N ALA A 298 -16.20 -1.65 14.64
CA ALA A 298 -17.21 -2.47 14.03
C ALA A 298 -16.70 -3.86 13.59
N ALA A 299 -15.35 -4.01 13.45
CA ALA A 299 -14.71 -5.24 13.02
C ALA A 299 -14.65 -6.27 14.17
N GLY A 300 -15.73 -7.04 14.36
CA GLY A 300 -15.87 -8.01 15.45
C GLY A 300 -14.64 -8.92 15.67
N PRO A 301 -14.06 -9.56 14.64
CA PRO A 301 -12.85 -10.39 14.79
C PRO A 301 -11.64 -9.63 15.33
N ALA A 302 -11.46 -8.36 14.95
CA ALA A 302 -10.36 -7.53 15.44
C ALA A 302 -10.56 -7.14 16.91
N VAL A 303 -11.81 -6.76 17.28
CA VAL A 303 -12.17 -6.45 18.69
C VAL A 303 -12.02 -7.68 19.56
N ALA A 304 -12.42 -8.86 19.09
CA ALA A 304 -12.23 -10.11 19.83
C ALA A 304 -10.73 -10.42 20.09
N ALA A 305 -9.88 -10.21 19.06
CA ALA A 305 -8.44 -10.39 19.19
C ALA A 305 -7.84 -9.40 20.20
N LEU A 306 -8.22 -8.11 20.11
CA LEU A 306 -7.82 -7.08 21.08
C LEU A 306 -8.27 -7.43 22.51
N ALA A 307 -9.53 -7.83 22.69
CA ALA A 307 -10.06 -8.19 24.00
C ALA A 307 -9.37 -9.41 24.61
N ALA A 308 -8.95 -10.37 23.77
CA ALA A 308 -8.16 -11.53 24.23
C ALA A 308 -6.75 -11.12 24.65
N ALA A 309 -6.12 -10.19 23.94
CA ALA A 309 -4.77 -9.69 24.23
C ALA A 309 -4.72 -8.75 25.46
N ALA A 310 -5.82 -8.08 25.78
CA ALA A 310 -5.90 -7.12 26.89
C ALA A 310 -6.16 -7.77 28.27
N ARG A 311 -6.26 -9.10 28.34
CA ARG A 311 -6.45 -9.87 29.59
C ARG A 311 -5.13 -10.25 30.22
#